data_b9d78fb5c8ddde180041828a5af61aae
#
_entry.id   b9d78fb5c8ddde180041828a5af61aae
#
_cell.length_a   1.000
_cell.length_b   1.000
_cell.length_c   1.000
_cell.angle_alpha   90.00
_cell.angle_beta   90.00
_cell.angle_gamma   90.00
#
_symmetry.space_group_name_H-M   'P 1'
#
loop_
_entity.id
_entity.type
_entity.pdbx_description
1 polymer ?
#
loop_
_entity_poly.entity_id
_entity_poly.type
_entity_poly.pdbx_seq_one_letter_code
_entity_poly.pdbx_strand_id
1 'polypeptide(L)'
;SMSEDERSRIDMTFKDSLDIDDVANDVRSAISRVVDNLPKEASAPEIFKQSAGFRTTMWLSFSSDFMSDLELTDFADRYLVDYFSTVEGVGRVRLGGERELSVRVWLDPLSLAARNLTTQDVEQVLNSENLEFPAGRIESKDVDLSIKLENAYENLDSYKKLPLKRAIDGSVTTLEDVSRIEFGPVSTRTLFKGNGKKVVGIGIYQNSDANTIAVATKVKKKIKEIQSSIPDGSTLEVSFDRSNYVSNAIKEVYKTLFVALILVTLIIYLFLGNIRALIVPIVALPVSLISTFLAIYFFDFSINLFTLMALVLAIGIVVDDAI
;
A
#
# COMPACT_ATOMS: atom_id res chain seq x y z
N SER A 1 -0.29 -19.63 -7.54
CA SER A 1 -1.11 -19.50 -6.33
C SER A 1 -0.31 -19.92 -5.12
N MET A 2 -0.53 -19.27 -4.01
CA MET A 2 0.08 -19.54 -2.72
C MET A 2 -1.03 -19.55 -1.69
N SER A 3 -1.11 -20.61 -0.89
CA SER A 3 -2.08 -20.74 0.21
C SER A 3 -1.31 -20.96 1.49
N GLU A 4 -1.61 -20.14 2.47
CA GLU A 4 -1.05 -20.16 3.82
C GLU A 4 -2.21 -20.22 4.81
N ASP A 5 -1.92 -20.40 6.09
CA ASP A 5 -2.94 -20.28 7.13
C ASP A 5 -3.62 -18.91 7.04
N GLU A 6 -4.94 -18.90 6.99
CA GLU A 6 -5.80 -17.70 6.94
C GLU A 6 -5.67 -16.85 5.66
N ARG A 7 -4.84 -17.23 4.66
CA ARG A 7 -4.62 -16.43 3.46
C ARG A 7 -4.41 -17.27 2.22
N SER A 8 -5.12 -16.90 1.15
CA SER A 8 -4.84 -17.41 -0.20
C SER A 8 -4.51 -16.25 -1.15
N ARG A 9 -3.49 -16.44 -1.97
CA ARG A 9 -3.05 -15.47 -2.96
C ARG A 9 -2.89 -16.13 -4.33
N ILE A 10 -3.46 -15.51 -5.35
CA ILE A 10 -3.33 -15.93 -6.74
C ILE A 10 -2.69 -14.80 -7.53
N ASP A 11 -1.48 -15.02 -8.02
CA ASP A 11 -0.81 -14.08 -8.92
C ASP A 11 -1.04 -14.55 -10.35
N MET A 12 -1.60 -13.68 -11.19
CA MET A 12 -1.87 -13.94 -12.61
C MET A 12 -1.02 -13.00 -13.45
N THR A 13 -0.33 -13.56 -14.43
CA THR A 13 0.46 -12.79 -15.41
C THR A 13 -0.19 -12.90 -16.77
N PHE A 14 -0.45 -11.77 -17.37
CA PHE A 14 -1.08 -11.64 -18.69
C PHE A 14 -0.06 -11.14 -19.71
N LYS A 15 -0.40 -11.28 -21.00
CA LYS A 15 0.44 -10.77 -22.09
C LYS A 15 0.40 -9.23 -22.10
N ASP A 16 1.53 -8.60 -22.40
CA ASP A 16 1.67 -7.14 -22.44
C ASP A 16 0.75 -6.45 -23.48
N SER A 17 0.19 -7.21 -24.43
CA SER A 17 -0.74 -6.71 -25.45
C SER A 17 -2.18 -6.50 -24.93
N LEU A 18 -2.49 -6.93 -23.73
CA LEU A 18 -3.83 -6.81 -23.13
C LEU A 18 -3.91 -5.58 -22.23
N ASP A 19 -5.06 -4.90 -22.30
CA ASP A 19 -5.34 -3.83 -21.36
C ASP A 19 -5.59 -4.40 -19.96
N ILE A 20 -4.85 -3.90 -18.97
CA ILE A 20 -4.93 -4.38 -17.58
C ILE A 20 -6.31 -4.10 -16.96
N ASP A 21 -7.02 -3.08 -17.45
CA ASP A 21 -8.34 -2.73 -16.97
C ASP A 21 -9.40 -3.71 -17.46
N ASP A 22 -9.33 -4.10 -18.72
CA ASP A 22 -10.20 -5.12 -19.29
C ASP A 22 -9.98 -6.47 -18.61
N VAL A 23 -8.73 -6.88 -18.45
CA VAL A 23 -8.37 -8.11 -17.77
C VAL A 23 -8.84 -8.11 -16.29
N ALA A 24 -8.69 -7.01 -15.59
CA ALA A 24 -9.16 -6.91 -14.21
C ALA A 24 -10.68 -7.02 -14.10
N ASN A 25 -11.43 -6.54 -15.10
CA ASN A 25 -12.89 -6.68 -15.16
C ASN A 25 -13.29 -8.14 -15.44
N ASP A 26 -12.55 -8.84 -16.32
CA ASP A 26 -12.77 -10.26 -16.58
C ASP A 26 -12.51 -11.12 -15.34
N VAL A 27 -11.42 -10.83 -14.61
CA VAL A 27 -11.09 -11.50 -13.34
C VAL A 27 -12.18 -11.22 -12.31
N ARG A 28 -12.65 -9.97 -12.17
CA ARG A 28 -13.75 -9.62 -11.25
C ARG A 28 -15.02 -10.38 -11.58
N SER A 29 -15.35 -10.49 -12.87
CA SER A 29 -16.48 -11.26 -13.36
C SER A 29 -16.36 -12.76 -13.10
N ALA A 30 -15.13 -13.30 -13.17
CA ALA A 30 -14.88 -14.69 -12.82
C ALA A 30 -15.00 -14.96 -11.31
N ILE A 31 -14.51 -14.07 -10.49
CA ILE A 31 -14.61 -14.16 -9.02
C ILE A 31 -16.06 -14.08 -8.57
N SER A 32 -16.85 -13.14 -9.10
CA SER A 32 -18.25 -12.98 -8.70
C SER A 32 -19.12 -14.22 -8.97
N ARG A 33 -18.72 -15.07 -9.91
CA ARG A 33 -19.41 -16.35 -10.18
C ARG A 33 -19.12 -17.44 -9.15
N VAL A 34 -18.05 -17.30 -8.38
CA VAL A 34 -17.59 -18.33 -7.44
C VAL A 34 -17.55 -17.86 -5.99
N VAL A 35 -17.82 -16.58 -5.74
CA VAL A 35 -17.74 -15.99 -4.40
C VAL A 35 -18.66 -16.72 -3.40
N ASP A 36 -19.85 -17.12 -3.84
CA ASP A 36 -20.83 -17.84 -3.00
C ASP A 36 -20.38 -19.27 -2.64
N ASN A 37 -19.36 -19.81 -3.33
CA ASN A 37 -18.77 -21.11 -3.04
C ASN A 37 -17.59 -21.03 -2.05
N LEU A 38 -17.19 -19.84 -1.65
CA LEU A 38 -16.16 -19.66 -0.65
C LEU A 38 -16.70 -19.99 0.76
N PRO A 39 -15.85 -20.42 1.70
CA PRO A 39 -16.24 -20.55 3.10
C PRO A 39 -16.84 -19.23 3.62
N LYS A 40 -17.84 -19.31 4.48
CA LYS A 40 -18.54 -18.14 5.02
C LYS A 40 -17.62 -17.22 5.82
N GLU A 41 -16.57 -17.79 6.38
CA GLU A 41 -15.54 -17.11 7.16
C GLU A 41 -14.53 -16.37 6.27
N ALA A 42 -14.53 -16.63 4.96
CA ALA A 42 -13.62 -15.96 4.04
C ALA A 42 -14.08 -14.54 3.74
N SER A 43 -13.18 -13.58 3.89
CA SER A 43 -13.40 -12.21 3.42
C SER A 43 -13.56 -12.16 1.90
N ALA A 44 -14.24 -11.14 1.40
CA ALA A 44 -14.38 -10.93 -0.03
C ALA A 44 -13.02 -10.85 -0.73
N PRO A 45 -12.81 -11.54 -1.87
CA PRO A 45 -11.54 -11.48 -2.59
C PRO A 45 -11.22 -10.08 -3.10
N GLU A 46 -10.03 -9.61 -2.82
CA GLU A 46 -9.53 -8.32 -3.30
C GLU A 46 -8.70 -8.51 -4.58
N ILE A 47 -8.93 -7.65 -5.57
CA ILE A 47 -8.20 -7.66 -6.85
C ILE A 47 -7.25 -6.48 -6.89
N PHE A 48 -5.98 -6.78 -7.07
CA PHE A 48 -4.94 -5.77 -7.22
C PHE A 48 -4.34 -5.84 -8.63
N LYS A 49 -4.43 -4.72 -9.34
CA LYS A 49 -3.72 -4.54 -10.60
C LYS A 49 -2.25 -4.27 -10.29
N GLN A 50 -1.37 -5.06 -10.84
CA GLN A 50 0.06 -4.89 -10.66
C GLN A 50 0.75 -4.96 -12.01
N SER A 51 1.21 -3.83 -12.54
CA SER A 51 2.14 -3.84 -13.68
C SER A 51 3.46 -4.48 -13.27
N ALA A 52 4.21 -5.04 -14.21
CA ALA A 52 5.52 -5.66 -13.97
C ALA A 52 6.54 -4.73 -13.27
N GLY A 53 6.30 -3.42 -13.25
CA GLY A 53 7.09 -2.40 -12.56
C GLY A 53 6.48 -1.86 -11.26
N PHE A 54 5.34 -2.38 -10.79
CA PHE A 54 4.62 -1.84 -9.64
C PHE A 54 5.40 -2.08 -8.34
N ARG A 55 6.26 -1.14 -8.01
CA ARG A 55 7.04 -1.17 -6.78
C ARG A 55 6.70 0.04 -5.94
N THR A 56 6.79 -0.12 -4.63
CA THR A 56 6.63 1.00 -3.70
C THR A 56 7.52 2.16 -4.09
N THR A 57 6.95 3.33 -4.27
CA THR A 57 7.66 4.56 -4.59
C THR A 57 8.36 5.10 -3.35
N MET A 58 7.66 5.04 -2.22
CA MET A 58 8.14 5.57 -0.96
C MET A 58 7.54 4.80 0.22
N TRP A 59 8.33 4.58 1.26
CA TRP A 59 7.84 4.18 2.58
C TRP A 59 8.04 5.31 3.55
N LEU A 60 6.99 5.66 4.27
CA LEU A 60 7.03 6.57 5.39
C LEU A 60 6.94 5.77 6.68
N SER A 61 7.57 6.23 7.74
CA SER A 61 7.39 5.73 9.11
C SER A 61 6.66 6.76 9.94
N PHE A 62 5.55 6.35 10.52
CA PHE A 62 4.80 7.14 11.47
C PHE A 62 5.01 6.55 12.87
N SER A 63 5.47 7.37 13.79
CA SER A 63 5.72 6.99 15.20
C SER A 63 5.26 8.08 16.15
N SER A 64 4.96 7.69 17.39
CA SER A 64 4.67 8.61 18.47
C SER A 64 5.30 8.10 19.77
N ASP A 65 5.68 9.02 20.64
CA ASP A 65 6.17 8.68 21.98
C ASP A 65 5.01 8.51 22.98
N PHE A 66 3.79 8.90 22.61
CA PHE A 66 2.62 8.92 23.51
C PHE A 66 1.49 7.98 23.04
N MET A 67 1.40 7.68 21.74
CA MET A 67 0.35 6.81 21.20
C MET A 67 0.71 5.35 21.36
N SER A 68 -0.28 4.53 21.69
CA SER A 68 -0.19 3.08 21.62
C SER A 68 -0.14 2.62 20.15
N ASP A 69 0.27 1.36 19.92
CA ASP A 69 0.32 0.77 18.58
C ASP A 69 -1.06 0.81 17.87
N LEU A 70 -2.15 0.68 18.64
CA LEU A 70 -3.52 0.73 18.14
C LEU A 70 -3.91 2.15 17.72
N GLU A 71 -3.61 3.14 18.55
CA GLU A 71 -3.89 4.55 18.26
C GLU A 71 -3.07 5.06 17.08
N LEU A 72 -1.81 4.62 16.96
CA LEU A 72 -0.97 4.91 15.78
C LEU A 72 -1.60 4.36 14.50
N THR A 73 -2.10 3.11 14.55
CA THR A 73 -2.74 2.49 13.40
C THR A 73 -4.03 3.20 13.03
N ASP A 74 -4.90 3.46 14.00
CA ASP A 74 -6.18 4.16 13.78
C ASP A 74 -5.96 5.56 13.18
N PHE A 75 -5.00 6.31 13.72
CA PHE A 75 -4.66 7.63 13.18
C PHE A 75 -4.09 7.53 11.76
N ALA A 76 -3.19 6.58 11.52
CA ALA A 76 -2.60 6.39 10.19
C ALA A 76 -3.66 6.00 9.15
N ASP A 77 -4.56 5.10 9.50
CA ASP A 77 -5.62 4.61 8.61
C ASP A 77 -6.62 5.72 8.28
N ARG A 78 -7.19 6.37 9.28
CA ARG A 78 -8.23 7.38 9.08
C ARG A 78 -7.76 8.70 8.48
N TYR A 79 -6.51 9.10 8.78
CA TYR A 79 -6.05 10.44 8.38
C TYR A 79 -4.93 10.40 7.35
N LEU A 80 -3.90 9.56 7.57
CA LEU A 80 -2.73 9.60 6.71
C LEU A 80 -2.93 8.86 5.40
N VAL A 81 -3.66 7.73 5.42
CA VAL A 81 -3.98 6.97 4.19
C VAL A 81 -4.80 7.84 3.25
N ASP A 82 -5.88 8.44 3.73
CA ASP A 82 -6.72 9.32 2.92
C ASP A 82 -5.96 10.53 2.42
N TYR A 83 -5.21 11.18 3.31
CA TYR A 83 -4.44 12.37 2.97
C TYR A 83 -3.44 12.13 1.84
N PHE A 84 -2.69 11.02 1.86
CA PHE A 84 -1.74 10.69 0.80
C PHE A 84 -2.41 10.11 -0.45
N SER A 85 -3.57 9.50 -0.34
CA SER A 85 -4.33 8.98 -1.48
C SER A 85 -4.84 10.11 -2.39
N THR A 86 -5.00 11.34 -1.88
CA THR A 86 -5.36 12.52 -2.69
C THR A 86 -4.21 13.08 -3.54
N VAL A 87 -2.98 12.58 -3.37
CA VAL A 87 -1.83 13.09 -4.11
C VAL A 87 -1.90 12.60 -5.56
N GLU A 88 -1.89 13.51 -6.50
CA GLU A 88 -1.92 13.20 -7.94
C GLU A 88 -0.74 12.30 -8.34
N GLY A 89 -1.05 11.19 -8.99
CA GLY A 89 -0.10 10.16 -9.41
C GLY A 89 0.11 9.05 -8.36
N VAL A 90 -0.46 9.17 -7.15
CA VAL A 90 -0.56 8.07 -6.19
C VAL A 90 -1.72 7.17 -6.60
N GLY A 91 -1.44 5.89 -6.79
CA GLY A 91 -2.46 4.89 -7.12
C GLY A 91 -2.98 4.15 -5.90
N ARG A 92 -2.14 4.01 -4.88
CA ARG A 92 -2.51 3.30 -3.65
C ARG A 92 -1.63 3.73 -2.48
N VAL A 93 -2.24 3.77 -1.31
CA VAL A 93 -1.54 3.86 -0.02
C VAL A 93 -1.84 2.58 0.77
N ARG A 94 -0.83 1.99 1.40
CA ARG A 94 -0.98 0.81 2.27
C ARG A 94 -0.30 1.06 3.59
N LEU A 95 -0.92 0.56 4.63
CA LEU A 95 -0.26 0.46 5.92
C LEU A 95 0.63 -0.79 5.96
N GLY A 96 1.63 -0.78 6.81
CA GLY A 96 2.49 -1.89 7.10
C GLY A 96 2.79 -1.92 8.59
N GLY A 97 2.64 -3.10 9.20
CA GLY A 97 2.75 -3.24 10.64
C GLY A 97 1.55 -2.68 11.39
N GLU A 98 0.44 -2.47 10.69
CA GLU A 98 -0.84 -2.07 11.26
C GLU A 98 -1.29 -3.07 12.34
N ARG A 99 -1.95 -2.53 13.36
CA ARG A 99 -2.59 -3.29 14.41
C ARG A 99 -4.05 -2.88 14.51
N GLU A 100 -4.87 -3.62 13.77
CA GLU A 100 -6.30 -3.41 13.80
C GLU A 100 -6.86 -3.69 15.19
N LEU A 101 -7.77 -2.82 15.64
CA LEU A 101 -8.43 -2.96 16.92
C LEU A 101 -9.42 -4.14 16.87
N SER A 102 -9.38 -4.98 17.89
CA SER A 102 -10.28 -6.10 18.06
C SER A 102 -10.68 -6.23 19.54
N VAL A 103 -11.84 -6.78 19.78
CA VAL A 103 -12.23 -7.24 21.12
C VAL A 103 -11.67 -8.65 21.32
N ARG A 104 -10.83 -8.81 22.34
CA ARG A 104 -10.24 -10.09 22.71
C ARG A 104 -10.98 -10.69 23.90
N VAL A 105 -11.46 -11.91 23.70
CA VAL A 105 -12.15 -12.68 24.72
C VAL A 105 -11.27 -13.85 25.13
N TRP A 106 -10.72 -13.78 26.33
CA TRP A 106 -9.88 -14.83 26.91
C TRP A 106 -10.76 -15.75 27.77
N LEU A 107 -11.14 -16.90 27.21
CA LEU A 107 -12.01 -17.84 27.88
C LEU A 107 -11.27 -18.55 29.01
N ASP A 108 -11.93 -18.70 30.19
CA ASP A 108 -11.44 -19.51 31.30
C ASP A 108 -12.06 -20.90 31.25
N PRO A 109 -11.26 -21.96 30.97
CA PRO A 109 -11.75 -23.32 30.84
C PRO A 109 -12.47 -23.85 32.12
N LEU A 110 -12.01 -23.42 33.32
CA LEU A 110 -12.60 -23.86 34.57
C LEU A 110 -13.97 -23.21 34.77
N SER A 111 -14.10 -21.94 34.49
CA SER A 111 -15.38 -21.23 34.58
C SER A 111 -16.38 -21.70 33.56
N LEU A 112 -15.97 -22.07 32.34
CA LEU A 112 -16.80 -22.69 31.31
C LEU A 112 -17.31 -24.07 31.79
N ALA A 113 -16.43 -24.94 32.25
CA ALA A 113 -16.77 -26.26 32.72
C ALA A 113 -17.74 -26.23 33.90
N ALA A 114 -17.53 -25.33 34.88
CA ALA A 114 -18.39 -25.13 36.02
C ALA A 114 -19.86 -24.76 35.65
N ARG A 115 -20.04 -24.14 34.47
CA ARG A 115 -21.34 -23.68 33.97
C ARG A 115 -21.90 -24.56 32.85
N ASN A 116 -21.24 -25.71 32.57
CA ASN A 116 -21.55 -26.58 31.44
C ASN A 116 -21.67 -25.80 30.12
N LEU A 117 -20.67 -25.03 29.82
CA LEU A 117 -20.47 -24.30 28.56
C LEU A 117 -19.20 -24.78 27.86
N THR A 118 -19.26 -24.81 26.55
CA THR A 118 -18.12 -25.09 25.68
C THR A 118 -17.62 -23.80 24.99
N THR A 119 -16.43 -23.81 24.42
CA THR A 119 -15.94 -22.71 23.60
C THR A 119 -16.82 -22.47 22.38
N GLN A 120 -17.42 -23.53 21.84
CA GLN A 120 -18.30 -23.46 20.68
C GLN A 120 -19.65 -22.78 21.02
N ASP A 121 -20.15 -22.95 22.24
CA ASP A 121 -21.37 -22.24 22.69
C ASP A 121 -21.11 -20.73 22.75
N VAL A 122 -19.94 -20.32 23.24
CA VAL A 122 -19.55 -18.89 23.27
C VAL A 122 -19.39 -18.33 21.86
N GLU A 123 -18.71 -19.06 20.98
CA GLU A 123 -18.54 -18.67 19.58
C GLU A 123 -19.89 -18.51 18.86
N GLN A 124 -20.82 -19.48 19.06
CA GLN A 124 -22.14 -19.42 18.46
C GLN A 124 -22.93 -18.19 18.92
N VAL A 125 -22.86 -17.84 20.21
CA VAL A 125 -23.53 -16.64 20.72
C VAL A 125 -22.90 -15.38 20.18
N LEU A 126 -21.56 -15.27 20.18
CA LEU A 126 -20.87 -14.13 19.61
C LEU A 126 -21.23 -13.91 18.14
N ASN A 127 -21.29 -14.98 17.35
CA ASN A 127 -21.66 -14.91 15.94
C ASN A 127 -23.14 -14.54 15.73
N SER A 128 -24.04 -15.01 16.60
CA SER A 128 -25.48 -14.72 16.48
C SER A 128 -25.86 -13.32 16.93
N GLU A 129 -25.16 -12.77 17.92
CA GLU A 129 -25.46 -11.46 18.49
C GLU A 129 -24.73 -10.31 17.79
N ASN A 130 -23.69 -10.61 17.00
CA ASN A 130 -22.93 -9.61 16.24
C ASN A 130 -23.47 -9.42 14.81
N LEU A 131 -24.76 -9.66 14.58
CA LEU A 131 -25.40 -9.50 13.28
C LEU A 131 -26.23 -8.21 13.24
N GLU A 132 -25.95 -7.36 12.27
CA GLU A 132 -26.82 -6.26 11.88
C GLU A 132 -27.98 -6.81 11.06
N PHE A 133 -29.18 -6.81 11.62
CA PHE A 133 -30.37 -7.17 10.86
C PHE A 133 -31.10 -5.92 10.37
N PRO A 134 -31.43 -5.84 9.07
CA PRO A 134 -32.39 -4.88 8.60
C PRO A 134 -33.77 -5.24 9.18
N ALA A 135 -34.26 -4.42 10.10
CA ALA A 135 -35.51 -4.66 10.79
C ALA A 135 -36.77 -4.28 9.95
N GLY A 136 -36.59 -3.91 8.69
CA GLY A 136 -37.66 -3.55 7.78
C GLY A 136 -37.68 -2.06 7.43
N ARG A 137 -38.75 -1.63 6.77
CA ARG A 137 -39.00 -0.24 6.37
C ARG A 137 -40.37 0.20 6.87
N ILE A 138 -40.46 1.45 7.30
CA ILE A 138 -41.72 2.12 7.53
C ILE A 138 -41.97 3.02 6.32
N GLU A 139 -42.86 2.58 5.45
CA GLU A 139 -43.27 3.37 4.28
C GLU A 139 -44.49 4.23 4.66
N SER A 140 -44.38 5.53 4.48
CA SER A 140 -45.45 6.49 4.52
C SER A 140 -45.52 7.22 3.21
N LYS A 141 -46.61 7.98 2.93
CA LYS A 141 -46.79 8.72 1.67
C LYS A 141 -45.67 9.72 1.35
N ASP A 142 -44.98 10.21 2.39
CA ASP A 142 -44.00 11.28 2.25
C ASP A 142 -42.61 10.92 2.81
N VAL A 143 -42.45 9.78 3.49
CA VAL A 143 -41.19 9.38 4.15
C VAL A 143 -41.04 7.86 4.10
N ASP A 144 -39.86 7.40 3.62
CA ASP A 144 -39.42 6.00 3.69
C ASP A 144 -38.28 5.92 4.71
N LEU A 145 -38.55 5.28 5.86
CA LEU A 145 -37.58 5.10 6.95
C LEU A 145 -37.16 3.63 7.01
N SER A 146 -35.91 3.36 6.72
CA SER A 146 -35.32 2.06 6.97
C SER A 146 -34.99 1.92 8.46
N ILE A 147 -35.57 0.91 9.12
CA ILE A 147 -35.24 0.56 10.49
C ILE A 147 -34.05 -0.41 10.47
N LYS A 148 -32.94 0.00 11.07
CA LYS A 148 -31.84 -0.90 11.40
C LYS A 148 -31.94 -1.27 12.86
N LEU A 149 -31.86 -2.57 13.16
CA LEU A 149 -31.60 -3.01 14.51
C LEU A 149 -30.09 -2.91 14.73
N GLU A 150 -29.70 -1.98 15.56
CA GLU A 150 -28.30 -1.77 15.92
C GLU A 150 -28.02 -2.66 17.14
N ASN A 151 -27.54 -3.88 16.88
CA ASN A 151 -27.03 -4.79 17.91
C ASN A 151 -25.52 -4.69 18.07
N ALA A 152 -24.94 -3.55 17.67
CA ALA A 152 -23.53 -3.35 17.77
C ALA A 152 -23.12 -3.17 19.24
N TYR A 153 -22.34 -4.10 19.75
CA TYR A 153 -21.67 -3.95 21.04
C TYR A 153 -20.50 -2.98 20.86
N GLU A 154 -20.75 -1.68 21.05
CA GLU A 154 -19.75 -0.62 20.80
C GLU A 154 -18.67 -0.50 21.86
N ASN A 155 -18.93 -1.01 23.07
CA ASN A 155 -18.02 -0.87 24.20
C ASN A 155 -17.83 -2.20 24.96
N LEU A 156 -16.72 -2.30 25.70
CA LEU A 156 -16.38 -3.52 26.47
C LEU A 156 -17.46 -3.91 27.48
N ASP A 157 -18.16 -2.96 28.06
CA ASP A 157 -19.18 -3.26 29.09
C ASP A 157 -20.43 -3.88 28.48
N SER A 158 -20.73 -3.58 27.23
CA SER A 158 -21.79 -4.28 26.48
C SER A 158 -21.41 -5.72 26.22
N TYR A 159 -20.16 -5.98 25.78
CA TYR A 159 -19.68 -7.35 25.60
C TYR A 159 -19.65 -8.15 26.90
N LYS A 160 -19.25 -7.57 28.02
CA LYS A 160 -19.25 -8.23 29.33
C LYS A 160 -20.63 -8.77 29.71
N LYS A 161 -21.67 -8.00 29.45
CA LYS A 161 -23.07 -8.31 29.78
C LYS A 161 -23.76 -9.23 28.77
N LEU A 162 -23.04 -9.67 27.72
CA LEU A 162 -23.60 -10.59 26.70
C LEU A 162 -24.07 -11.88 27.35
N PRO A 163 -25.39 -12.23 27.24
CA PRO A 163 -25.92 -13.42 27.84
C PRO A 163 -25.55 -14.68 27.06
N LEU A 164 -24.80 -15.58 27.66
CA LEU A 164 -24.42 -16.86 27.04
C LEU A 164 -25.46 -17.97 27.28
N LYS A 165 -25.98 -18.05 28.50
CA LYS A 165 -26.91 -19.10 28.88
C LYS A 165 -27.86 -18.64 29.97
N ARG A 166 -29.11 -19.03 29.86
CA ARG A 166 -30.10 -18.87 30.94
C ARG A 166 -30.37 -20.22 31.59
N ALA A 167 -30.15 -20.29 32.89
CA ALA A 167 -30.43 -21.49 33.66
C ALA A 167 -31.94 -21.62 33.97
N ILE A 168 -32.39 -22.81 34.42
CA ILE A 168 -33.77 -23.10 34.73
C ILE A 168 -34.31 -22.26 35.90
N ASP A 169 -33.42 -21.86 36.80
CA ASP A 169 -33.72 -20.99 37.96
C ASP A 169 -33.84 -19.51 37.59
N GLY A 170 -33.65 -19.17 36.29
CA GLY A 170 -33.72 -17.81 35.76
C GLY A 170 -32.40 -17.04 35.82
N SER A 171 -31.34 -17.61 36.41
CA SER A 171 -30.01 -16.97 36.42
C SER A 171 -29.43 -16.92 34.99
N VAL A 172 -28.76 -15.83 34.68
CA VAL A 172 -28.12 -15.60 33.38
C VAL A 172 -26.62 -15.64 33.56
N THR A 173 -25.96 -16.52 32.81
CA THR A 173 -24.51 -16.51 32.71
C THR A 173 -24.10 -15.55 31.62
N THR A 174 -23.27 -14.59 31.93
CA THR A 174 -22.77 -13.57 31.01
C THR A 174 -21.35 -13.91 30.52
N LEU A 175 -20.87 -13.21 29.48
CA LEU A 175 -19.56 -13.45 28.92
C LEU A 175 -18.44 -13.12 29.93
N GLU A 176 -18.61 -12.13 30.81
CA GLU A 176 -17.64 -11.80 31.87
C GLU A 176 -17.50 -12.89 32.94
N ASP A 177 -18.54 -13.72 33.16
CA ASP A 177 -18.49 -14.82 34.11
C ASP A 177 -17.56 -15.95 33.73
N VAL A 178 -17.22 -16.06 32.43
CA VAL A 178 -16.40 -17.13 31.83
C VAL A 178 -15.21 -16.64 31.06
N SER A 179 -14.98 -15.32 31.02
CA SER A 179 -13.90 -14.75 30.23
C SER A 179 -13.37 -13.43 30.78
N ARG A 180 -12.13 -13.10 30.39
CA ARG A 180 -11.58 -11.75 30.46
C ARG A 180 -11.69 -11.09 29.09
N ILE A 181 -12.29 -9.89 29.06
CA ILE A 181 -12.53 -9.16 27.82
C ILE A 181 -11.68 -7.89 27.82
N GLU A 182 -10.95 -7.66 26.75
CA GLU A 182 -10.11 -6.48 26.59
C GLU A 182 -10.04 -6.02 25.13
N PHE A 183 -9.77 -4.75 24.89
CA PHE A 183 -9.35 -4.30 23.55
C PHE A 183 -7.91 -4.71 23.29
N GLY A 184 -7.65 -5.18 22.09
CA GLY A 184 -6.31 -5.56 21.70
C GLY A 184 -6.17 -5.65 20.17
N PRO A 185 -4.97 -5.89 19.65
CA PRO A 185 -4.78 -6.07 18.23
C PRO A 185 -5.30 -7.41 17.76
N VAL A 186 -5.82 -7.48 16.53
CA VAL A 186 -6.23 -8.73 15.86
C VAL A 186 -5.09 -9.74 15.85
N SER A 187 -3.87 -9.30 15.57
CA SER A 187 -2.68 -10.15 15.62
C SER A 187 -1.54 -9.49 16.41
N THR A 188 -0.87 -10.30 17.24
CA THR A 188 0.35 -9.90 17.97
C THR A 188 1.62 -10.46 17.32
N ARG A 189 1.49 -11.23 16.22
CA ARG A 189 2.60 -11.95 15.59
C ARG A 189 3.49 -11.08 14.73
N THR A 190 2.98 -9.92 14.29
CA THR A 190 3.74 -8.97 13.46
C THR A 190 4.34 -7.86 14.31
N LEU A 191 5.58 -7.50 14.02
CA LEU A 191 6.27 -6.38 14.65
C LEU A 191 6.97 -5.56 13.57
N PHE A 192 6.57 -4.31 13.44
CA PHE A 192 7.20 -3.36 12.51
C PHE A 192 8.01 -2.33 13.31
N LYS A 193 9.29 -2.21 12.99
CA LYS A 193 10.20 -1.27 13.64
C LYS A 193 10.92 -0.41 12.61
N GLY A 194 11.01 0.88 12.89
CA GLY A 194 11.85 1.83 12.18
C GLY A 194 12.80 2.49 13.18
N ASN A 195 14.11 2.45 12.91
CA ASN A 195 15.13 3.06 13.77
C ASN A 195 15.03 2.63 15.26
N GLY A 196 14.67 1.36 15.52
CA GLY A 196 14.53 0.82 16.86
C GLY A 196 13.24 1.14 17.60
N LYS A 197 12.43 2.08 17.10
CA LYS A 197 11.09 2.40 17.63
C LYS A 197 10.02 1.57 16.93
N LYS A 198 8.89 1.36 17.60
CA LYS A 198 7.69 0.83 16.95
C LYS A 198 7.12 1.91 16.04
N VAL A 199 6.76 1.53 14.83
CA VAL A 199 6.22 2.46 13.83
C VAL A 199 5.11 1.79 13.03
N VAL A 200 4.21 2.60 12.50
CA VAL A 200 3.32 2.21 11.41
C VAL A 200 3.95 2.67 10.09
N GLY A 201 4.17 1.73 9.19
CA GLY A 201 4.68 2.02 7.86
C GLY A 201 3.56 2.49 6.94
N ILE A 202 3.81 3.51 6.12
CA ILE A 202 2.87 3.98 5.11
C ILE A 202 3.55 3.83 3.75
N GLY A 203 3.13 2.83 3.00
CA GLY A 203 3.64 2.52 1.67
C GLY A 203 2.88 3.30 0.60
N ILE A 204 3.59 4.17 -0.12
CA ILE A 204 3.04 4.95 -1.24
C ILE A 204 3.37 4.23 -2.54
N TYR A 205 2.36 3.90 -3.31
CA TYR A 205 2.46 3.27 -4.62
C TYR A 205 1.95 4.25 -5.68
N GLN A 206 2.71 4.45 -6.73
CA GLN A 206 2.31 5.33 -7.83
C GLN A 206 1.43 4.60 -8.84
N ASN A 207 0.68 5.33 -9.64
CA ASN A 207 0.03 4.82 -10.84
C ASN A 207 1.08 4.35 -11.87
N SER A 208 0.69 3.42 -12.74
CA SER A 208 1.59 2.82 -13.74
C SER A 208 2.21 3.84 -14.70
N ASP A 209 1.47 4.88 -15.04
CA ASP A 209 1.81 5.99 -15.95
C ASP A 209 2.47 7.19 -15.25
N ALA A 210 2.48 7.20 -13.91
CA ALA A 210 2.98 8.33 -13.15
C ALA A 210 4.52 8.36 -13.07
N ASN A 211 5.06 9.58 -13.11
CA ASN A 211 6.50 9.80 -12.95
C ASN A 211 6.93 9.69 -11.48
N THR A 212 7.81 8.74 -11.17
CA THR A 212 8.28 8.44 -9.80
C THR A 212 8.84 9.66 -9.07
N ILE A 213 9.63 10.50 -9.75
CA ILE A 213 10.26 11.68 -9.13
C ILE A 213 9.19 12.75 -8.83
N ALA A 214 8.26 12.95 -9.76
CA ALA A 214 7.18 13.92 -9.59
C ALA A 214 6.26 13.52 -8.40
N VAL A 215 5.84 12.26 -8.34
CA VAL A 215 5.04 11.74 -7.23
C VAL A 215 5.78 11.89 -5.90
N ALA A 216 7.04 11.44 -5.83
CA ALA A 216 7.83 11.57 -4.61
C ALA A 216 7.99 13.03 -4.16
N THR A 217 8.16 13.95 -5.09
CA THR A 217 8.26 15.39 -4.78
C THR A 217 6.97 15.94 -4.20
N LYS A 218 5.81 15.57 -4.78
CA LYS A 218 4.48 15.95 -4.28
C LYS A 218 4.23 15.36 -2.89
N VAL A 219 4.56 14.07 -2.68
CA VAL A 219 4.43 13.41 -1.37
C VAL A 219 5.30 14.09 -0.31
N LYS A 220 6.57 14.38 -0.62
CA LYS A 220 7.46 15.11 0.31
C LYS A 220 6.95 16.51 0.66
N LYS A 221 6.31 17.20 -0.28
CA LYS A 221 5.64 18.48 0.00
C LYS A 221 4.48 18.28 0.97
N LYS A 222 3.66 17.27 0.72
CA LYS A 222 2.52 16.90 1.59
C LYS A 222 2.97 16.50 3.00
N ILE A 223 4.09 15.80 3.15
CA ILE A 223 4.65 15.48 4.47
C ILE A 223 4.96 16.76 5.25
N LYS A 224 5.57 17.77 4.60
CA LYS A 224 5.85 19.04 5.26
C LYS A 224 4.59 19.82 5.65
N GLU A 225 3.55 19.75 4.82
CA GLU A 225 2.27 20.40 5.10
C GLU A 225 1.56 19.78 6.29
N ILE A 226 1.52 18.44 6.38
CA ILE A 226 0.82 17.74 7.46
C ILE A 226 1.58 17.74 8.77
N GLN A 227 2.88 18.03 8.78
CA GLN A 227 3.73 17.99 9.98
C GLN A 227 3.19 18.83 11.13
N SER A 228 2.51 19.94 10.84
CA SER A 228 1.89 20.81 11.83
C SER A 228 0.51 20.32 12.30
N SER A 229 -0.05 19.32 11.64
CA SER A 229 -1.40 18.79 11.91
C SER A 229 -1.40 17.41 12.57
N ILE A 230 -0.23 16.75 12.62
CA ILE A 230 -0.09 15.50 13.38
C ILE A 230 -0.01 15.79 14.86
N PRO A 231 -0.47 14.88 15.73
CA PRO A 231 -0.43 15.04 17.18
C PRO A 231 0.98 15.31 17.70
N ASP A 232 1.07 16.17 18.73
CA ASP A 232 2.34 16.50 19.39
C ASP A 232 3.08 15.23 19.84
N GLY A 233 4.41 15.21 19.67
CA GLY A 233 5.24 14.04 19.99
C GLY A 233 5.15 12.92 18.98
N SER A 234 4.45 13.12 17.85
CA SER A 234 4.44 12.21 16.72
C SER A 234 5.40 12.68 15.63
N THR A 235 5.99 11.73 14.91
CA THR A 235 6.91 11.99 13.79
C THR A 235 6.53 11.20 12.56
N LEU A 236 6.58 11.86 11.41
CA LEU A 236 6.36 11.27 10.10
C LEU A 236 7.62 11.48 9.25
N GLU A 237 8.35 10.40 8.98
CA GLU A 237 9.64 10.43 8.30
C GLU A 237 9.64 9.55 7.06
N VAL A 238 10.49 9.91 6.09
CA VAL A 238 10.72 9.08 4.91
C VAL A 238 11.74 8.00 5.25
N SER A 239 11.29 6.74 5.29
CA SER A 239 12.15 5.58 5.57
C SER A 239 12.82 5.03 4.31
N PHE A 240 12.10 5.05 3.19
CA PHE A 240 12.59 4.60 1.90
C PHE A 240 12.06 5.51 0.79
N ASP A 241 12.93 5.88 -0.14
CA ASP A 241 12.59 6.73 -1.28
C ASP A 241 13.27 6.24 -2.55
N ARG A 242 12.49 5.60 -3.41
CA ARG A 242 12.95 5.11 -4.70
C ARG A 242 13.32 6.22 -5.66
N SER A 243 12.69 7.40 -5.53
CA SER A 243 12.97 8.53 -6.43
C SER A 243 14.41 9.00 -6.35
N ASN A 244 15.07 8.85 -5.20
CA ASN A 244 16.47 9.16 -5.03
C ASN A 244 17.36 8.29 -5.92
N TYR A 245 17.04 6.98 -6.01
CA TYR A 245 17.76 6.07 -6.90
C TYR A 245 17.61 6.46 -8.37
N VAL A 246 16.37 6.73 -8.80
CA VAL A 246 16.08 7.16 -10.19
C VAL A 246 16.76 8.50 -10.50
N SER A 247 16.66 9.47 -9.60
CA SER A 247 17.30 10.77 -9.76
C SER A 247 18.82 10.67 -9.85
N ASN A 248 19.44 9.84 -9.02
CA ASN A 248 20.89 9.62 -9.05
C ASN A 248 21.33 8.92 -10.34
N ALA A 249 20.55 7.94 -10.83
CA ALA A 249 20.82 7.28 -12.10
C ALA A 249 20.78 8.30 -13.27
N ILE A 250 19.79 9.19 -13.30
CA ILE A 250 19.70 10.26 -14.30
C ILE A 250 20.93 11.20 -14.22
N LYS A 251 21.29 11.61 -13.02
CA LYS A 251 22.48 12.47 -12.82
C LYS A 251 23.77 11.79 -13.30
N GLU A 252 23.92 10.50 -13.04
CA GLU A 252 25.10 9.75 -13.48
C GLU A 252 25.15 9.61 -15.01
N VAL A 253 24.00 9.47 -15.67
CA VAL A 253 23.92 9.53 -17.14
C VAL A 253 24.42 10.88 -17.67
N TYR A 254 23.91 11.99 -17.14
CA TYR A 254 24.38 13.32 -17.55
C TYR A 254 25.89 13.53 -17.31
N LYS A 255 26.37 13.06 -16.16
CA LYS A 255 27.82 13.15 -15.84
C LYS A 255 28.65 12.31 -16.80
N THR A 256 28.23 11.08 -17.09
CA THR A 256 28.92 10.19 -18.04
C THR A 256 28.95 10.80 -19.45
N LEU A 257 27.84 11.37 -19.90
CA LEU A 257 27.75 12.11 -21.16
C LEU A 257 28.77 13.25 -21.22
N PHE A 258 28.82 14.06 -20.18
CA PHE A 258 29.73 15.21 -20.14
C PHE A 258 31.18 14.77 -20.13
N VAL A 259 31.53 13.76 -19.34
CA VAL A 259 32.90 13.20 -19.29
C VAL A 259 33.27 12.57 -20.63
N ALA A 260 32.38 11.80 -21.26
CA ALA A 260 32.61 11.20 -22.57
C ALA A 260 32.87 12.28 -23.63
N LEU A 261 32.06 13.36 -23.66
CA LEU A 261 32.24 14.46 -24.60
C LEU A 261 33.63 15.13 -24.45
N ILE A 262 34.04 15.37 -23.20
CA ILE A 262 35.35 15.95 -22.92
C ILE A 262 36.49 15.04 -23.39
N LEU A 263 36.43 13.75 -23.02
CA LEU A 263 37.47 12.77 -23.37
C LEU A 263 37.58 12.59 -24.88
N VAL A 264 36.48 12.47 -25.58
CA VAL A 264 36.47 12.38 -27.05
C VAL A 264 37.04 13.61 -27.68
N THR A 265 36.61 14.79 -27.25
CA THR A 265 37.14 16.06 -27.74
C THR A 265 38.65 16.15 -27.52
N LEU A 266 39.16 15.76 -26.35
CA LEU A 266 40.57 15.74 -26.01
C LEU A 266 41.37 14.78 -26.91
N ILE A 267 40.88 13.54 -27.10
CA ILE A 267 41.54 12.53 -27.93
C ILE A 267 41.62 13.00 -29.39
N ILE A 268 40.52 13.47 -29.96
CA ILE A 268 40.49 13.98 -31.33
C ILE A 268 41.46 15.17 -31.49
N TYR A 269 41.51 16.07 -30.50
CA TYR A 269 42.45 17.20 -30.50
C TYR A 269 43.91 16.73 -30.52
N LEU A 270 44.25 15.75 -29.69
CA LEU A 270 45.62 15.20 -29.62
C LEU A 270 46.04 14.53 -30.92
N PHE A 271 45.15 13.83 -31.62
CA PHE A 271 45.50 13.13 -32.85
C PHE A 271 45.44 13.99 -34.12
N LEU A 272 44.44 14.87 -34.23
CA LEU A 272 44.27 15.67 -35.46
C LEU A 272 44.96 17.06 -35.40
N GLY A 273 45.21 17.59 -34.21
CA GLY A 273 45.84 18.88 -34.00
C GLY A 273 45.09 20.09 -34.61
N ASN A 274 43.85 19.88 -35.04
CA ASN A 274 43.05 20.85 -35.77
C ASN A 274 41.71 21.12 -35.07
N ILE A 275 41.54 22.32 -34.56
CA ILE A 275 40.32 22.75 -33.86
C ILE A 275 39.08 22.69 -34.75
N ARG A 276 39.21 22.89 -36.07
CA ARG A 276 38.06 22.80 -36.99
C ARG A 276 37.49 21.39 -37.11
N ALA A 277 38.34 20.36 -37.00
CA ALA A 277 37.93 18.98 -37.01
C ALA A 277 37.15 18.58 -35.75
N LEU A 278 37.32 19.29 -34.62
CA LEU A 278 36.60 19.03 -33.37
C LEU A 278 35.12 19.42 -33.41
N ILE A 279 34.73 20.33 -34.32
CA ILE A 279 33.36 20.82 -34.40
C ILE A 279 32.40 19.69 -34.73
N VAL A 280 32.83 18.74 -35.59
CA VAL A 280 31.96 17.63 -36.03
C VAL A 280 31.50 16.72 -34.86
N PRO A 281 32.40 16.11 -34.08
CA PRO A 281 31.97 15.24 -32.96
C PRO A 281 31.31 16.03 -31.80
N ILE A 282 31.73 17.27 -31.54
CA ILE A 282 31.14 18.12 -30.51
C ILE A 282 29.67 18.41 -30.82
N VAL A 283 29.31 18.58 -32.10
CA VAL A 283 27.94 18.85 -32.51
C VAL A 283 27.16 17.53 -32.73
N ALA A 284 27.80 16.51 -33.29
CA ALA A 284 27.15 15.23 -33.59
C ALA A 284 26.58 14.54 -32.35
N LEU A 285 27.32 14.53 -31.24
CA LEU A 285 26.87 13.91 -29.98
C LEU A 285 25.57 14.53 -29.42
N PRO A 286 25.49 15.84 -29.16
CA PRO A 286 24.25 16.45 -28.72
C PRO A 286 23.07 16.25 -29.67
N VAL A 287 23.34 16.35 -31.00
CA VAL A 287 22.30 16.18 -32.03
C VAL A 287 21.76 14.75 -32.03
N SER A 288 22.62 13.73 -31.98
CA SER A 288 22.17 12.33 -31.93
C SER A 288 21.38 12.02 -30.63
N LEU A 289 21.78 12.60 -29.50
CA LEU A 289 21.04 12.48 -28.24
C LEU A 289 19.66 13.11 -28.32
N ILE A 290 19.55 14.34 -28.79
CA ILE A 290 18.28 15.02 -28.98
C ILE A 290 17.39 14.22 -29.93
N SER A 291 17.94 13.68 -31.03
CA SER A 291 17.22 12.85 -31.98
C SER A 291 16.75 11.54 -31.34
N THR A 292 17.56 10.93 -30.48
CA THR A 292 17.17 9.72 -29.74
C THR A 292 16.02 10.00 -28.75
N PHE A 293 16.09 11.10 -28.02
CA PHE A 293 14.99 11.48 -27.13
C PHE A 293 13.71 11.82 -27.90
N LEU A 294 13.84 12.42 -29.07
CA LEU A 294 12.70 12.66 -29.97
C LEU A 294 12.08 11.35 -30.45
N ALA A 295 12.91 10.37 -30.83
CA ALA A 295 12.42 9.05 -31.22
C ALA A 295 11.74 8.31 -30.03
N ILE A 296 12.34 8.33 -28.84
CA ILE A 296 11.74 7.80 -27.61
C ILE A 296 10.36 8.41 -27.37
N TYR A 297 10.22 9.72 -27.56
CA TYR A 297 8.95 10.43 -27.41
C TYR A 297 7.90 10.01 -28.47
N PHE A 298 8.29 9.91 -29.76
CA PHE A 298 7.37 9.52 -30.84
C PHE A 298 6.91 8.07 -30.76
N PHE A 299 7.74 7.17 -30.23
CA PHE A 299 7.40 5.76 -30.04
C PHE A 299 6.78 5.47 -28.67
N ASP A 300 6.48 6.50 -27.91
CA ASP A 300 5.86 6.40 -26.57
C ASP A 300 6.64 5.50 -25.59
N PHE A 301 7.96 5.46 -25.72
CA PHE A 301 8.81 4.74 -24.81
C PHE A 301 9.02 5.54 -23.52
N SER A 302 8.93 4.83 -22.39
CA SER A 302 9.19 5.44 -21.08
C SER A 302 10.70 5.67 -20.86
N ILE A 303 11.06 6.82 -20.29
CA ILE A 303 12.41 7.06 -19.78
C ILE A 303 12.54 6.30 -18.45
N ASN A 304 13.24 5.19 -18.48
CA ASN A 304 13.49 4.32 -17.33
C ASN A 304 14.98 3.95 -17.24
N LEU A 305 15.37 3.21 -16.21
CA LEU A 305 16.76 2.83 -16.00
C LEU A 305 17.35 2.08 -17.21
N PHE A 306 16.59 1.19 -17.84
CA PHE A 306 17.07 0.40 -18.98
C PHE A 306 17.29 1.27 -20.22
N THR A 307 16.36 2.18 -20.52
CA THR A 307 16.51 3.12 -21.64
C THR A 307 17.68 4.08 -21.40
N LEU A 308 17.91 4.51 -20.16
CA LEU A 308 19.05 5.33 -19.82
C LEU A 308 20.39 4.57 -19.92
N MET A 309 20.44 3.31 -19.50
CA MET A 309 21.63 2.46 -19.67
C MET A 309 21.91 2.17 -21.13
N ALA A 310 20.89 1.88 -21.94
CA ALA A 310 21.03 1.71 -23.38
C ALA A 310 21.57 2.97 -24.06
N LEU A 311 21.10 4.13 -23.61
CA LEU A 311 21.59 5.44 -24.11
C LEU A 311 23.07 5.66 -23.78
N VAL A 312 23.52 5.34 -22.58
CA VAL A 312 24.93 5.40 -22.18
C VAL A 312 25.80 4.48 -23.05
N LEU A 313 25.30 3.26 -23.31
CA LEU A 313 26.01 2.32 -24.21
C LEU A 313 26.09 2.83 -25.65
N ALA A 314 24.97 3.34 -26.18
CA ALA A 314 24.90 3.89 -27.54
C ALA A 314 25.82 5.08 -27.77
N ILE A 315 26.09 5.89 -26.73
CA ILE A 315 27.03 7.02 -26.81
C ILE A 315 28.43 6.55 -27.20
N GLY A 316 28.89 5.41 -26.62
CA GLY A 316 30.20 4.86 -27.01
C GLY A 316 30.28 4.56 -28.50
N ILE A 317 29.22 3.96 -29.06
CA ILE A 317 29.16 3.62 -30.50
C ILE A 317 29.12 4.89 -31.36
N VAL A 318 28.27 5.85 -30.99
CA VAL A 318 28.16 7.14 -31.74
C VAL A 318 29.47 7.92 -31.74
N VAL A 319 30.22 7.84 -30.63
CA VAL A 319 31.54 8.46 -30.52
C VAL A 319 32.54 7.81 -31.48
N ASP A 320 32.55 6.48 -31.55
CA ASP A 320 33.43 5.74 -32.45
C ASP A 320 33.16 6.08 -33.93
N ASP A 321 31.85 6.11 -34.28
CA ASP A 321 31.43 6.49 -35.64
C ASP A 321 31.75 7.96 -36.02
N ALA A 322 31.78 8.83 -35.02
CA ALA A 322 32.11 10.24 -35.23
C ALA A 322 33.63 10.52 -35.37
N ILE A 323 34.49 9.56 -35.00
CA ILE A 323 35.95 9.63 -35.07
C ILE A 323 36.44 9.03 -36.39
#